data_9e758aacd5142dcf51f0a85e436764e3
#
_entry.id   9e758aacd5142dcf51f0a85e436764e3
#
_cell.length_a   1.000
_cell.length_b   1.000
_cell.length_c   1.000
_cell.angle_alpha   90.00
_cell.angle_beta   90.00
_cell.angle_gamma   90.00
#
_symmetry.space_group_name_H-M   'P 1'
#
loop_
_entity.id
_entity.type
_entity.pdbx_description
1 polymer ?
#
loop_
_entity_poly.entity_id
_entity_poly.type
_entity_poly.pdbx_seq_one_letter_code
_entity_poly.pdbx_strand_id
1 'polypeptide(L)'
;MMTKNADKKREQMMMFSMDDMVPQNRMLRLIDKAINWNFIYDLVEEKYCPDNGRPSMDPVMLIKIPFIQYLYGIKSMRQTMKEIEVNVAYRWFLGLDMLDPVPHFSTFGKNYTRRFKDTDLFEQIFSKILEDCMKYKLVNTEQIFVDATHVKACANSKKMRKRVAHEQALWYEEELNKEIEKDRLAHGKKPLKKKDDNQPPASGGTGNDKDSISEELPEDVKTQKCSISDPESGWFRKGEHKHVFAYAVETACDKHGWILGYTVHPGNEHDSRTFKALYDKISKLNPQMVVADAGYKTPAIAHRLLEDGIQPLFPYTRPKTKEGFFGKHEFAYDEYYDCYICPGAHILTYSTTNRSGYKEYKSCGEHCAECQCLSKCTESKDHVKLITRHVWEEYMEVVEDIRHTIGNRQIYQLRKETIERIFGTAKEQHGFRYTQYVGKARMEMKAGLTFACMNLKKLAKILEKRGWNTARFLLILKKIKRKEVLKEKWCWA
;
A
#
# COMPACT_ATOMS: atom_id res chain seq x y z
N MET A 1 27.60 -32.17 37.95
CA MET A 1 29.03 -32.45 37.54
C MET A 1 29.44 -31.37 36.54
N MET A 2 30.43 -30.54 36.84
CA MET A 2 30.89 -29.45 35.95
C MET A 2 31.94 -30.03 34.97
N THR A 3 31.65 -30.03 33.68
CA THR A 3 32.60 -30.44 32.63
C THR A 3 33.53 -29.28 32.29
N LYS A 4 34.83 -29.44 32.54
CA LYS A 4 35.86 -28.46 32.10
C LYS A 4 36.33 -28.85 30.70
N ASN A 5 36.07 -28.05 29.70
CA ASN A 5 36.54 -28.23 28.32
C ASN A 5 37.89 -27.52 28.18
N ALA A 6 38.98 -28.23 28.51
CA ALA A 6 40.33 -27.68 28.50
C ALA A 6 40.99 -27.72 27.09
N ASP A 7 40.53 -28.63 26.20
CA ASP A 7 41.12 -28.84 24.89
C ASP A 7 40.57 -27.84 23.88
N LYS A 8 41.33 -26.81 23.53
CA LYS A 8 41.02 -25.84 22.48
C LYS A 8 41.35 -26.47 21.10
N LYS A 9 40.36 -27.17 20.50
CA LYS A 9 40.50 -27.77 19.16
C LYS A 9 40.47 -26.77 18.00
N ARG A 10 40.82 -25.50 18.23
CA ARG A 10 40.74 -24.41 17.20
C ARG A 10 41.79 -24.59 16.09
N GLU A 11 42.86 -25.30 16.34
CA GLU A 11 43.97 -25.51 15.42
C GLU A 11 43.86 -26.87 14.69
N GLN A 12 42.83 -27.65 14.99
CA GLN A 12 42.63 -28.94 14.32
C GLN A 12 42.26 -28.70 12.85
N MET A 13 43.07 -29.21 11.93
CA MET A 13 42.73 -29.21 10.52
C MET A 13 41.65 -30.25 10.22
N MET A 14 40.61 -29.80 9.53
CA MET A 14 39.51 -30.64 9.08
C MET A 14 39.25 -30.38 7.60
N MET A 15 38.96 -31.41 6.80
CA MET A 15 38.60 -31.29 5.39
C MET A 15 37.08 -31.45 5.27
N PHE A 16 36.40 -30.38 4.91
CA PHE A 16 34.97 -30.39 4.54
C PHE A 16 34.66 -29.20 3.60
N SER A 17 33.66 -29.38 2.78
CA SER A 17 33.18 -28.31 1.88
C SER A 17 32.33 -27.30 2.64
N MET A 18 32.15 -26.08 2.07
CA MET A 18 31.18 -25.13 2.62
C MET A 18 29.77 -25.71 2.61
N ASP A 19 29.45 -26.59 1.69
CA ASP A 19 28.15 -27.26 1.64
C ASP A 19 27.91 -28.15 2.85
N ASP A 20 28.93 -28.83 3.37
CA ASP A 20 28.86 -29.66 4.58
C ASP A 20 28.68 -28.80 5.85
N MET A 21 29.22 -27.57 5.85
CA MET A 21 29.18 -26.67 7.01
C MET A 21 27.80 -26.01 7.22
N VAL A 22 27.00 -25.91 6.18
CA VAL A 22 25.66 -25.29 6.27
C VAL A 22 24.58 -26.36 6.42
N PRO A 23 23.85 -26.43 7.56
CA PRO A 23 22.84 -27.47 7.76
C PRO A 23 21.73 -27.42 6.69
N GLN A 24 21.21 -28.59 6.29
CA GLN A 24 20.24 -28.75 5.23
C GLN A 24 18.90 -28.01 5.52
N ASN A 25 18.53 -27.88 6.78
CA ASN A 25 17.32 -27.17 7.23
C ASN A 25 17.53 -25.66 7.42
N ARG A 26 18.70 -25.12 7.04
CA ARG A 26 18.96 -23.67 7.16
C ARG A 26 18.10 -22.88 6.18
N MET A 27 17.49 -21.79 6.66
CA MET A 27 16.55 -20.96 5.86
C MET A 27 17.12 -20.53 4.51
N LEU A 28 18.40 -20.17 4.43
CA LEU A 28 19.04 -19.77 3.16
C LEU A 28 19.12 -20.91 2.16
N ARG A 29 19.39 -22.16 2.63
CA ARG A 29 19.31 -23.34 1.75
C ARG A 29 17.91 -23.58 1.22
N LEU A 30 16.93 -23.47 2.11
CA LEU A 30 15.52 -23.64 1.74
C LEU A 30 15.09 -22.60 0.71
N ILE A 31 15.53 -21.36 0.87
CA ILE A 31 15.28 -20.26 -0.07
C ILE A 31 15.99 -20.50 -1.40
N ASP A 32 17.28 -20.86 -1.37
CA ASP A 32 18.07 -21.08 -2.58
C ASP A 32 17.51 -22.25 -3.41
N LYS A 33 16.99 -23.27 -2.73
CA LYS A 33 16.32 -24.41 -3.38
C LYS A 33 14.91 -24.06 -3.89
N ALA A 34 14.24 -23.06 -3.30
CA ALA A 34 12.85 -22.69 -3.63
C ALA A 34 12.75 -21.88 -4.94
N ILE A 35 13.80 -21.18 -5.33
CA ILE A 35 13.80 -20.30 -6.48
C ILE A 35 15.11 -20.40 -7.27
N ASN A 36 15.00 -20.38 -8.59
CA ASN A 36 16.18 -20.22 -9.45
C ASN A 36 16.48 -18.73 -9.64
N TRP A 37 17.62 -18.27 -9.16
CA TRP A 37 18.04 -16.87 -9.21
C TRP A 37 18.49 -16.39 -10.59
N ASN A 38 18.62 -17.28 -11.59
CA ASN A 38 19.13 -16.92 -12.92
C ASN A 38 18.27 -15.86 -13.63
N PHE A 39 16.97 -15.75 -13.30
CA PHE A 39 16.10 -14.71 -13.86
C PHE A 39 16.62 -13.28 -13.62
N ILE A 40 17.50 -13.10 -12.61
CA ILE A 40 18.13 -11.80 -12.35
C ILE A 40 19.03 -11.39 -13.51
N TYR A 41 19.74 -12.33 -14.13
CA TYR A 41 20.59 -12.03 -15.29
C TYR A 41 19.73 -11.45 -16.44
N ASP A 42 18.62 -12.11 -16.75
CA ASP A 42 17.68 -11.67 -17.81
C ASP A 42 17.15 -10.27 -17.56
N LEU A 43 16.88 -9.91 -16.29
CA LEU A 43 16.35 -8.59 -15.90
C LEU A 43 17.39 -7.46 -15.97
N VAL A 44 18.67 -7.78 -15.91
CA VAL A 44 19.70 -6.75 -15.82
C VAL A 44 20.70 -6.75 -16.99
N GLU A 45 20.65 -7.71 -17.90
CA GLU A 45 21.60 -7.89 -19.00
C GLU A 45 21.80 -6.60 -19.80
N GLU A 46 20.71 -5.95 -20.19
CA GLU A 46 20.73 -4.69 -20.95
C GLU A 46 21.41 -3.51 -20.22
N LYS A 47 21.61 -3.63 -18.91
CA LYS A 47 22.23 -2.59 -18.08
C LYS A 47 23.73 -2.77 -17.91
N TYR A 48 24.29 -3.81 -18.55
CA TYR A 48 25.70 -4.12 -18.56
C TYR A 48 26.27 -4.01 -19.95
N CYS A 49 27.46 -3.41 -20.08
CA CYS A 49 28.16 -3.34 -21.36
C CYS A 49 28.77 -4.72 -21.66
N PRO A 50 28.53 -5.33 -22.84
CA PRO A 50 29.05 -6.64 -23.14
C PRO A 50 30.58 -6.66 -23.34
N ASP A 51 31.16 -5.63 -23.95
CA ASP A 51 32.52 -5.67 -24.52
C ASP A 51 33.51 -4.68 -23.89
N ASN A 52 33.10 -3.82 -22.97
CA ASN A 52 33.95 -2.75 -22.45
C ASN A 52 33.91 -2.59 -20.92
N GLY A 53 35.08 -2.44 -20.32
CA GLY A 53 35.25 -2.11 -18.93
C GLY A 53 35.78 -3.27 -18.05
N ARG A 54 36.05 -2.93 -16.77
CA ARG A 54 36.45 -3.93 -15.78
C ARG A 54 35.28 -4.91 -15.51
N PRO A 55 35.57 -6.23 -15.38
CA PRO A 55 34.54 -7.20 -15.00
C PRO A 55 33.74 -6.75 -13.78
N SER A 56 32.43 -6.79 -13.93
CA SER A 56 31.51 -6.37 -12.86
C SER A 56 31.36 -7.48 -11.82
N MET A 57 30.90 -7.10 -10.62
CA MET A 57 30.41 -8.09 -9.66
C MET A 57 29.19 -8.81 -10.24
N ASP A 58 29.07 -10.10 -9.94
CA ASP A 58 27.89 -10.90 -10.29
C ASP A 58 26.59 -10.23 -9.84
N PRO A 59 25.65 -9.96 -10.77
CA PRO A 59 24.35 -9.35 -10.44
C PRO A 59 23.53 -10.13 -9.43
N VAL A 60 23.55 -11.46 -9.48
CA VAL A 60 22.83 -12.33 -8.55
C VAL A 60 23.37 -12.14 -7.13
N MET A 61 24.70 -12.16 -6.98
CA MET A 61 25.34 -11.89 -5.69
C MET A 61 24.97 -10.49 -5.20
N LEU A 62 25.00 -9.49 -6.08
CA LEU A 62 24.70 -8.09 -5.73
C LEU A 62 23.28 -7.92 -5.20
N ILE A 63 22.29 -8.66 -5.73
CA ILE A 63 20.90 -8.65 -5.25
C ILE A 63 20.71 -9.53 -4.02
N LYS A 64 21.41 -10.67 -3.90
CA LYS A 64 21.36 -11.53 -2.71
C LYS A 64 21.86 -10.83 -1.44
N ILE A 65 22.78 -9.87 -1.55
CA ILE A 65 23.31 -9.11 -0.40
C ILE A 65 22.19 -8.34 0.35
N PRO A 66 21.46 -7.38 -0.27
CA PRO A 66 20.35 -6.72 0.42
C PRO A 66 19.21 -7.69 0.75
N PHE A 67 19.08 -8.80 0.03
CA PHE A 67 18.13 -9.85 0.37
C PHE A 67 18.45 -10.46 1.74
N ILE A 68 19.72 -10.79 2.05
CA ILE A 68 20.16 -11.21 3.38
C ILE A 68 19.81 -10.13 4.41
N GLN A 69 20.12 -8.86 4.11
CA GLN A 69 19.84 -7.74 5.00
C GLN A 69 18.39 -7.70 5.44
N TYR A 70 17.45 -7.78 4.49
CA TYR A 70 16.01 -7.70 4.80
C TYR A 70 15.46 -9.00 5.36
N LEU A 71 15.95 -10.16 4.91
CA LEU A 71 15.52 -11.46 5.43
C LEU A 71 15.76 -11.59 6.94
N TYR A 72 16.89 -11.07 7.42
CA TYR A 72 17.30 -11.14 8.81
C TYR A 72 17.12 -9.83 9.59
N GLY A 73 16.57 -8.79 8.96
CA GLY A 73 16.32 -7.49 9.59
C GLY A 73 17.58 -6.75 10.02
N ILE A 74 18.72 -6.97 9.33
CA ILE A 74 19.99 -6.32 9.65
C ILE A 74 19.87 -4.82 9.40
N LYS A 75 20.32 -4.00 10.36
CA LYS A 75 20.03 -2.56 10.39
C LYS A 75 20.71 -1.74 9.28
N SER A 76 21.86 -2.17 8.76
CA SER A 76 22.60 -1.40 7.77
C SER A 76 23.41 -2.29 6.83
N MET A 77 23.69 -1.80 5.62
CA MET A 77 24.56 -2.48 4.66
C MET A 77 25.97 -2.72 5.22
N ARG A 78 26.49 -1.78 6.00
CA ARG A 78 27.82 -1.95 6.65
C ARG A 78 27.79 -3.12 7.64
N GLN A 79 26.74 -3.27 8.43
CA GLN A 79 26.58 -4.39 9.33
C GLN A 79 26.37 -5.69 8.55
N THR A 80 25.63 -5.65 7.45
CA THR A 80 25.41 -6.83 6.58
C THR A 80 26.75 -7.38 6.06
N MET A 81 27.66 -6.50 5.61
CA MET A 81 28.97 -6.97 5.15
C MET A 81 29.80 -7.59 6.27
N LYS A 82 29.80 -7.02 7.48
CA LYS A 82 30.47 -7.61 8.64
C LYS A 82 29.90 -8.97 9.04
N GLU A 83 28.58 -9.12 8.94
CA GLU A 83 27.94 -10.43 9.18
C GLU A 83 28.33 -11.45 8.09
N ILE A 84 28.42 -11.04 6.82
CA ILE A 84 28.87 -11.91 5.73
C ILE A 84 30.32 -12.35 5.92
N GLU A 85 31.20 -11.51 6.47
CA GLU A 85 32.60 -11.86 6.72
C GLU A 85 32.74 -13.08 7.62
N VAL A 86 31.88 -13.23 8.62
CA VAL A 86 32.01 -14.26 9.66
C VAL A 86 30.96 -15.37 9.58
N ASN A 87 29.91 -15.23 8.77
CA ASN A 87 28.82 -16.19 8.69
C ASN A 87 28.92 -17.08 7.47
N VAL A 88 29.29 -18.34 7.69
CA VAL A 88 29.45 -19.34 6.63
C VAL A 88 28.17 -19.50 5.79
N ALA A 89 26.98 -19.51 6.40
CA ALA A 89 25.74 -19.65 5.65
C ALA A 89 25.43 -18.47 4.73
N TYR A 90 25.86 -17.25 5.10
CA TYR A 90 25.73 -16.08 4.23
C TYR A 90 26.71 -16.15 3.07
N ARG A 91 27.97 -16.55 3.32
CA ARG A 91 28.99 -16.74 2.29
C ARG A 91 28.53 -17.81 1.30
N TRP A 92 28.09 -18.96 1.80
CA TRP A 92 27.55 -20.05 0.99
C TRP A 92 26.42 -19.58 0.08
N PHE A 93 25.44 -18.82 0.62
CA PHE A 93 24.30 -18.31 -0.14
C PHE A 93 24.70 -17.32 -1.25
N LEU A 94 25.79 -16.58 -1.05
CA LEU A 94 26.34 -15.64 -2.02
C LEU A 94 27.29 -16.32 -3.04
N GLY A 95 27.67 -17.58 -2.84
CA GLY A 95 28.66 -18.25 -3.64
C GLY A 95 30.09 -17.80 -3.38
N LEU A 96 30.37 -17.21 -2.19
CA LEU A 96 31.72 -16.82 -1.77
C LEU A 96 32.42 -17.96 -1.06
N ASP A 97 33.67 -18.21 -1.40
CA ASP A 97 34.53 -19.11 -0.64
C ASP A 97 34.95 -18.52 0.71
N MET A 98 35.53 -19.31 1.61
CA MET A 98 35.98 -18.88 2.94
C MET A 98 37.02 -17.77 2.88
N LEU A 99 37.85 -17.74 1.86
CA LEU A 99 38.94 -16.78 1.67
C LEU A 99 38.57 -15.62 0.74
N ASP A 100 37.44 -15.70 0.06
CA ASP A 100 37.02 -14.65 -0.87
C ASP A 100 36.79 -13.33 -0.14
N PRO A 101 37.23 -12.20 -0.71
CA PRO A 101 36.98 -10.89 -0.11
C PRO A 101 35.52 -10.53 -0.18
N VAL A 102 34.94 -10.07 0.94
CA VAL A 102 33.58 -9.55 0.98
C VAL A 102 33.54 -8.16 0.32
N PRO A 103 32.55 -7.88 -0.51
CA PRO A 103 32.42 -6.58 -1.17
C PRO A 103 32.33 -5.42 -0.16
N HIS A 104 32.83 -4.25 -0.54
CA HIS A 104 32.70 -3.08 0.28
C HIS A 104 31.22 -2.64 0.39
N PHE A 105 30.78 -2.17 1.55
CA PHE A 105 29.37 -1.81 1.81
C PHE A 105 28.81 -0.74 0.84
N SER A 106 29.65 0.09 0.22
CA SER A 106 29.20 1.09 -0.76
C SER A 106 28.96 0.50 -2.16
N THR A 107 29.39 -0.74 -2.42
CA THR A 107 29.32 -1.34 -3.75
C THR A 107 27.88 -1.48 -4.24
N PHE A 108 26.98 -1.97 -3.39
CA PHE A 108 25.57 -2.04 -3.74
C PHE A 108 25.00 -0.64 -4.04
N GLY A 109 25.26 0.35 -3.18
CA GLY A 109 24.76 1.72 -3.37
C GLY A 109 25.28 2.39 -4.65
N LYS A 110 26.54 2.13 -5.03
CA LYS A 110 27.12 2.64 -6.29
C LYS A 110 26.45 1.98 -7.51
N ASN A 111 26.27 0.66 -7.48
CA ASN A 111 25.57 -0.07 -8.54
C ASN A 111 24.08 0.33 -8.63
N TYR A 112 23.40 0.49 -7.50
CA TYR A 112 22.04 1.01 -7.46
C TYR A 112 21.94 2.35 -8.18
N THR A 113 22.78 3.33 -7.82
CA THR A 113 22.74 4.68 -8.41
C THR A 113 23.08 4.69 -9.90
N ARG A 114 23.99 3.81 -10.35
CA ARG A 114 24.46 3.78 -11.75
C ARG A 114 23.58 2.98 -12.69
N ARG A 115 22.93 1.90 -12.21
CA ARG A 115 22.25 0.91 -13.06
C ARG A 115 20.80 0.68 -12.71
N PHE A 116 20.42 0.73 -11.44
CA PHE A 116 19.11 0.28 -10.96
C PHE A 116 18.19 1.42 -10.53
N LYS A 117 18.74 2.63 -10.34
CA LYS A 117 17.96 3.83 -10.07
C LYS A 117 17.05 4.11 -11.28
N ASP A 118 15.84 4.53 -11.00
CA ASP A 118 14.83 4.87 -12.02
C ASP A 118 14.40 3.66 -12.90
N THR A 119 14.57 2.44 -12.37
CA THR A 119 14.08 1.21 -12.99
C THR A 119 13.10 0.50 -12.07
N ASP A 120 12.25 -0.34 -12.63
CA ASP A 120 11.29 -1.18 -11.94
C ASP A 120 11.85 -2.55 -11.51
N LEU A 121 13.18 -2.72 -11.55
CA LEU A 121 13.89 -3.98 -11.28
C LEU A 121 13.40 -4.67 -9.99
N PHE A 122 13.27 -3.94 -8.90
CA PHE A 122 12.89 -4.52 -7.60
C PHE A 122 11.42 -4.92 -7.55
N GLU A 123 10.57 -4.25 -8.31
CA GLU A 123 9.18 -4.66 -8.53
C GLU A 123 9.11 -5.93 -9.40
N GLN A 124 9.92 -6.01 -10.44
CA GLN A 124 10.02 -7.21 -11.29
C GLN A 124 10.52 -8.41 -10.49
N ILE A 125 11.52 -8.24 -9.61
CA ILE A 125 11.99 -9.30 -8.70
C ILE A 125 10.86 -9.76 -7.77
N PHE A 126 10.12 -8.83 -7.17
CA PHE A 126 8.98 -9.16 -6.33
C PHE A 126 7.90 -9.92 -7.12
N SER A 127 7.55 -9.44 -8.30
CA SER A 127 6.53 -10.05 -9.18
C SER A 127 6.94 -11.47 -9.60
N LYS A 128 8.22 -11.67 -9.94
CA LYS A 128 8.74 -12.99 -10.31
C LYS A 128 8.64 -14.01 -9.17
N ILE A 129 8.97 -13.58 -7.96
CA ILE A 129 8.83 -14.42 -6.76
C ILE A 129 7.36 -14.73 -6.49
N LEU A 130 6.46 -13.76 -6.67
CA LEU A 130 5.02 -13.97 -6.53
C LEU A 130 4.47 -14.95 -7.57
N GLU A 131 4.88 -14.81 -8.84
CA GLU A 131 4.53 -15.76 -9.91
C GLU A 131 4.95 -17.19 -9.55
N ASP A 132 6.16 -17.38 -9.02
CA ASP A 132 6.62 -18.69 -8.59
C ASP A 132 5.77 -19.23 -7.42
N CYS A 133 5.34 -18.38 -6.48
CA CYS A 133 4.40 -18.79 -5.44
C CYS A 133 3.03 -19.19 -6.05
N MET A 134 2.55 -18.49 -7.06
CA MET A 134 1.29 -18.79 -7.77
C MET A 134 1.36 -20.12 -8.54
N LYS A 135 2.51 -20.46 -9.16
CA LYS A 135 2.73 -21.76 -9.84
C LYS A 135 2.51 -22.96 -8.91
N TYR A 136 2.78 -22.79 -7.60
CA TYR A 136 2.49 -23.82 -6.61
C TYR A 136 1.03 -23.86 -6.14
N LYS A 137 0.14 -23.03 -6.72
CA LYS A 137 -1.28 -22.89 -6.33
C LYS A 137 -1.47 -22.62 -4.82
N LEU A 138 -0.59 -21.82 -4.25
CA LEU A 138 -0.60 -21.46 -2.83
C LEU A 138 -1.31 -20.14 -2.58
N VAL A 139 -1.43 -19.32 -3.60
CA VAL A 139 -2.02 -17.98 -3.56
C VAL A 139 -3.49 -18.07 -3.97
N ASN A 140 -4.37 -17.43 -3.21
CA ASN A 140 -5.80 -17.30 -3.53
C ASN A 140 -6.12 -15.83 -3.77
N THR A 141 -6.54 -15.49 -4.98
CA THR A 141 -6.80 -14.10 -5.39
C THR A 141 -8.26 -13.69 -5.27
N GLU A 142 -9.17 -14.59 -4.88
CA GLU A 142 -10.61 -14.29 -4.75
C GLU A 142 -10.90 -13.19 -3.73
N GLN A 143 -10.19 -13.22 -2.58
CA GLN A 143 -10.34 -12.27 -1.49
C GLN A 143 -9.02 -11.57 -1.23
N ILE A 144 -8.98 -10.28 -1.48
CA ILE A 144 -7.77 -9.45 -1.29
C ILE A 144 -7.98 -8.50 -0.12
N PHE A 145 -7.06 -8.50 0.81
CA PHE A 145 -7.02 -7.62 1.96
C PHE A 145 -6.05 -6.47 1.70
N VAL A 146 -6.54 -5.24 1.82
CA VAL A 146 -5.77 -4.01 1.58
C VAL A 146 -5.67 -3.19 2.85
N ASP A 147 -4.48 -2.67 3.11
CA ASP A 147 -4.21 -1.76 4.22
C ASP A 147 -2.89 -1.01 3.99
N ALA A 148 -2.67 0.05 4.74
CA ALA A 148 -1.45 0.84 4.70
C ALA A 148 -0.69 0.82 6.02
N THR A 149 0.64 0.84 5.95
CA THR A 149 1.48 0.99 7.12
C THR A 149 2.50 2.09 6.93
N HIS A 150 2.79 2.84 8.02
CA HIS A 150 3.75 3.92 7.98
C HIS A 150 5.15 3.45 8.39
N VAL A 151 6.14 3.80 7.56
CA VAL A 151 7.57 3.55 7.79
C VAL A 151 8.25 4.89 8.01
N LYS A 152 8.91 5.05 9.17
CA LYS A 152 9.60 6.29 9.50
C LYS A 152 10.71 6.58 8.49
N ALA A 153 10.71 7.77 7.91
CA ALA A 153 11.71 8.23 6.95
C ALA A 153 13.06 8.56 7.62
N CYS A 154 14.12 8.52 6.83
CA CYS A 154 15.45 9.02 7.23
C CYS A 154 15.50 10.55 7.15
N ALA A 155 14.70 11.20 7.98
CA ALA A 155 14.51 12.63 7.96
C ALA A 155 14.66 13.24 9.36
N ASN A 156 15.30 14.41 9.42
CA ASN A 156 15.40 15.17 10.66
C ASN A 156 14.13 16.00 10.85
N SER A 157 13.35 15.70 11.88
CA SER A 157 12.09 16.40 12.19
C SER A 157 12.26 17.85 12.60
N LYS A 158 13.48 18.27 12.98
CA LYS A 158 13.82 19.67 13.32
C LYS A 158 14.21 20.49 12.09
N LYS A 159 14.66 19.86 11.00
CA LYS A 159 15.05 20.50 9.74
C LYS A 159 13.90 20.37 8.74
N MET A 160 13.00 21.34 8.76
CA MET A 160 11.82 21.36 7.87
C MET A 160 11.65 22.75 7.25
N ARG A 161 11.02 22.80 6.08
CA ARG A 161 10.56 24.01 5.41
C ARG A 161 9.06 23.93 5.13
N LYS A 162 8.40 25.06 4.99
CA LYS A 162 7.04 25.11 4.45
C LYS A 162 7.13 25.03 2.92
N ARG A 163 6.26 24.28 2.31
CA ARG A 163 6.10 24.18 0.85
C ARG A 163 4.63 24.41 0.52
N VAL A 164 4.37 25.06 -0.60
CA VAL A 164 3.01 25.18 -1.13
C VAL A 164 2.43 23.79 -1.33
N ALA A 165 1.27 23.53 -0.76
CA ALA A 165 0.55 22.27 -0.99
C ALA A 165 -0.13 22.39 -2.36
N HIS A 166 0.43 21.76 -3.38
CA HIS A 166 -0.27 21.60 -4.64
C HIS A 166 -1.44 20.63 -4.41
N GLU A 167 -2.65 21.05 -4.74
CA GLU A 167 -3.78 20.14 -4.84
C GLU A 167 -3.50 19.18 -6.01
N GLN A 168 -3.27 17.93 -5.70
CA GLN A 168 -3.21 16.90 -6.73
C GLN A 168 -4.63 16.62 -7.19
N ALA A 169 -4.83 16.54 -8.52
CA ALA A 169 -6.09 16.08 -9.10
C ALA A 169 -6.46 14.71 -8.51
N LEU A 170 -7.72 14.54 -8.16
CA LEU A 170 -8.22 13.27 -7.69
C LEU A 170 -8.28 12.30 -8.88
N TRP A 171 -7.86 11.06 -8.70
CA TRP A 171 -7.83 10.04 -9.76
C TRP A 171 -9.20 9.78 -10.40
N TYR A 172 -10.28 10.13 -9.71
CA TYR A 172 -11.68 10.00 -10.16
C TYR A 172 -12.32 11.34 -10.53
N GLU A 173 -11.56 12.42 -10.61
CA GLU A 173 -12.08 13.80 -10.77
C GLU A 173 -12.84 13.98 -12.08
N GLU A 174 -12.38 13.39 -13.17
CA GLU A 174 -13.05 13.47 -14.45
C GLU A 174 -14.40 12.75 -14.46
N GLU A 175 -14.48 11.56 -13.86
CA GLU A 175 -15.71 10.79 -13.74
C GLU A 175 -16.70 11.51 -12.82
N LEU A 176 -16.22 12.02 -11.70
CA LEU A 176 -17.03 12.80 -10.76
C LEU A 176 -17.60 14.06 -11.41
N ASN A 177 -16.79 14.80 -12.17
CA ASN A 177 -17.24 16.00 -12.86
C ASN A 177 -18.34 15.71 -13.88
N LYS A 178 -18.22 14.61 -14.64
CA LYS A 178 -19.27 14.18 -15.58
C LYS A 178 -20.61 13.89 -14.86
N GLU A 179 -20.56 13.17 -13.74
CA GLU A 179 -21.75 12.87 -12.96
C GLU A 179 -22.36 14.13 -12.32
N ILE A 180 -21.53 15.05 -11.83
CA ILE A 180 -22.00 16.35 -11.32
C ILE A 180 -22.70 17.14 -12.41
N GLU A 181 -22.12 17.22 -13.61
CA GLU A 181 -22.73 17.95 -14.74
C GLU A 181 -24.06 17.32 -15.16
N LYS A 182 -24.11 15.98 -15.26
CA LYS A 182 -25.34 15.23 -15.57
C LYS A 182 -26.43 15.48 -14.54
N ASP A 183 -26.10 15.39 -13.25
CA ASP A 183 -27.05 15.64 -12.17
C ASP A 183 -27.57 17.09 -12.17
N ARG A 184 -26.67 18.06 -12.36
CA ARG A 184 -27.06 19.50 -12.43
C ARG A 184 -27.95 19.79 -13.62
N LEU A 185 -27.69 19.19 -14.76
CA LEU A 185 -28.53 19.32 -15.97
C LEU A 185 -29.93 18.73 -15.74
N ALA A 186 -30.01 17.55 -15.12
CA ALA A 186 -31.27 16.90 -14.76
C ALA A 186 -32.16 17.81 -13.87
N HIS A 187 -31.54 18.63 -13.01
CA HIS A 187 -32.21 19.56 -12.12
C HIS A 187 -32.30 20.99 -12.70
N GLY A 188 -32.06 21.19 -13.99
CA GLY A 188 -32.14 22.51 -14.64
C GLY A 188 -31.12 23.54 -14.14
N LYS A 189 -30.01 23.11 -13.52
CA LYS A 189 -28.95 23.99 -13.04
C LYS A 189 -27.85 24.18 -14.11
N LYS A 190 -27.24 25.35 -14.14
CA LYS A 190 -26.10 25.65 -15.03
C LYS A 190 -24.88 24.80 -14.64
N PRO A 191 -24.05 24.39 -15.64
CA PRO A 191 -22.77 23.73 -15.37
C PRO A 191 -21.90 24.56 -14.44
N LEU A 192 -21.02 23.88 -13.69
CA LEU A 192 -20.05 24.58 -12.84
C LEU A 192 -19.00 25.26 -13.72
N LYS A 193 -18.68 26.52 -13.44
CA LYS A 193 -17.57 27.21 -14.10
C LYS A 193 -16.28 26.44 -13.82
N LYS A 194 -15.51 26.15 -14.87
CA LYS A 194 -14.14 25.57 -14.70
C LYS A 194 -13.33 26.53 -13.83
N LYS A 195 -12.56 26.00 -12.88
CA LYS A 195 -11.51 26.80 -12.23
C LYS A 195 -10.50 27.14 -13.32
N ASP A 196 -10.32 28.43 -13.60
CA ASP A 196 -9.20 28.91 -14.41
C ASP A 196 -7.92 28.71 -13.58
N ASP A 197 -7.13 27.67 -13.89
CA ASP A 197 -5.83 27.42 -13.29
C ASP A 197 -4.76 28.45 -13.72
N ASN A 198 -5.15 29.51 -14.46
CA ASN A 198 -4.26 30.50 -15.07
C ASN A 198 -4.49 31.93 -14.58
N GLN A 199 -4.84 32.18 -13.33
CA GLN A 199 -4.64 33.51 -12.78
C GLN A 199 -3.31 33.54 -11.99
N PRO A 200 -2.24 34.14 -12.57
CA PRO A 200 -1.10 34.52 -11.75
C PRO A 200 -1.56 35.58 -10.74
N PRO A 201 -1.02 35.58 -9.51
CA PRO A 201 -1.31 36.64 -8.57
C PRO A 201 -0.89 37.98 -9.18
N ALA A 202 -1.79 38.97 -9.10
CA ALA A 202 -1.57 40.28 -9.65
C ALA A 202 -0.24 40.86 -9.16
N SER A 203 0.65 41.09 -10.11
CA SER A 203 1.92 41.79 -9.88
C SER A 203 1.64 43.29 -9.79
N GLY A 204 1.81 43.85 -8.61
CA GLY A 204 1.87 45.27 -8.41
C GLY A 204 3.01 45.64 -7.47
N GLY A 205 4.05 46.29 -8.01
CA GLY A 205 5.04 46.93 -7.17
C GLY A 205 6.50 46.67 -7.54
N THR A 206 7.07 47.55 -8.39
CA THR A 206 8.51 47.74 -8.62
C THR A 206 9.20 48.19 -7.32
N GLY A 207 10.29 47.51 -6.96
CA GLY A 207 11.22 47.97 -5.89
C GLY A 207 12.41 47.05 -5.81
N ASN A 208 13.54 47.52 -6.34
CA ASN A 208 14.87 46.93 -6.08
C ASN A 208 15.16 46.95 -4.57
N ASP A 209 15.55 45.79 -4.00
CA ASP A 209 16.72 45.76 -3.12
C ASP A 209 17.13 44.32 -2.84
N LYS A 210 18.44 44.12 -2.83
CA LYS A 210 19.11 42.86 -2.51
C LYS A 210 19.04 42.66 -0.99
N ASP A 211 18.81 41.42 -0.61
CA ASP A 211 19.31 40.63 0.51
C ASP A 211 18.21 39.92 1.30
N SER A 212 18.46 38.63 1.57
CA SER A 212 17.68 37.73 2.43
C SER A 212 16.26 37.37 1.97
N ILE A 213 16.15 36.36 1.14
CA ILE A 213 14.87 35.75 0.73
C ILE A 213 14.34 34.90 1.89
N SER A 214 13.57 35.53 2.78
CA SER A 214 12.48 34.86 3.48
C SER A 214 11.21 35.11 2.63
N GLU A 215 10.91 34.23 1.68
CA GLU A 215 9.64 34.27 0.96
C GLU A 215 8.50 34.07 1.97
N GLU A 216 7.90 35.15 2.44
CA GLU A 216 6.62 35.14 3.13
C GLU A 216 5.56 34.77 2.09
N LEU A 217 5.10 33.53 2.17
CA LEU A 217 4.00 33.01 1.33
C LEU A 217 2.70 33.73 1.73
N PRO A 218 1.83 34.09 0.77
CA PRO A 218 0.53 34.69 1.05
C PRO A 218 -0.27 33.87 2.06
N GLU A 219 -0.98 34.52 2.98
CA GLU A 219 -1.70 33.86 4.08
C GLU A 219 -2.78 32.85 3.63
N ASP A 220 -3.28 32.96 2.40
CA ASP A 220 -4.36 32.10 1.84
C ASP A 220 -3.83 30.81 1.20
N VAL A 221 -2.52 30.59 1.11
CA VAL A 221 -1.96 29.42 0.46
C VAL A 221 -1.77 28.29 1.46
N LYS A 222 -2.48 27.18 1.24
CA LYS A 222 -2.30 25.95 2.03
C LYS A 222 -0.86 25.49 1.95
N THR A 223 -0.13 25.54 3.07
CA THR A 223 1.26 25.10 3.16
C THR A 223 1.37 23.76 3.88
N GLN A 224 2.27 22.92 3.43
CA GLN A 224 2.61 21.66 4.11
C GLN A 224 4.08 21.67 4.59
N LYS A 225 4.31 20.99 5.70
CA LYS A 225 5.66 20.77 6.23
C LYS A 225 6.41 19.76 5.38
N CYS A 226 7.56 20.12 4.86
CA CYS A 226 8.41 19.27 4.05
C CYS A 226 9.78 19.10 4.72
N SER A 227 10.35 17.90 4.70
CA SER A 227 11.70 17.65 5.19
C SER A 227 12.73 18.23 4.23
N ILE A 228 13.79 18.83 4.78
CA ILE A 228 14.94 19.28 3.96
C ILE A 228 15.81 18.10 3.54
N SER A 229 15.95 17.10 4.40
CA SER A 229 16.80 15.92 4.14
C SER A 229 16.12 14.84 3.30
N ASP A 230 14.79 14.74 3.33
CA ASP A 230 14.01 13.79 2.54
C ASP A 230 12.69 14.43 2.08
N PRO A 231 12.73 15.23 0.99
CA PRO A 231 11.59 16.04 0.53
C PRO A 231 10.39 15.21 0.05
N GLU A 232 10.61 13.94 -0.31
CA GLU A 232 9.55 13.02 -0.79
C GLU A 232 8.80 12.33 0.37
N SER A 233 9.32 12.46 1.61
CA SER A 233 8.63 11.93 2.79
C SER A 233 7.52 12.87 3.26
N GLY A 234 6.42 12.30 3.76
CA GLY A 234 5.28 13.06 4.26
C GLY A 234 5.33 13.29 5.77
N TRP A 235 4.82 14.45 6.23
CA TRP A 235 4.69 14.76 7.65
C TRP A 235 3.46 14.06 8.22
N PHE A 236 3.68 13.03 9.03
CA PHE A 236 2.64 12.15 9.55
C PHE A 236 2.52 12.27 11.08
N ARG A 237 1.28 12.31 11.57
CA ARG A 237 0.96 12.32 13.00
C ARG A 237 0.77 10.87 13.49
N LYS A 238 1.66 10.42 14.37
CA LYS A 238 1.59 9.10 14.98
C LYS A 238 1.11 9.20 16.43
N GLY A 239 -0.14 8.82 16.66
CA GLY A 239 -0.76 8.96 17.99
C GLY A 239 -0.98 10.43 18.38
N GLU A 240 -1.29 10.68 19.65
CA GLU A 240 -1.70 12.02 20.11
C GLU A 240 -0.59 13.08 20.10
N HIS A 241 0.67 12.66 20.30
CA HIS A 241 1.76 13.62 20.56
C HIS A 241 2.99 13.49 19.65
N LYS A 242 3.03 12.56 18.72
CA LYS A 242 4.24 12.29 17.94
C LYS A 242 4.06 12.55 16.44
N HIS A 243 4.75 13.58 15.95
CA HIS A 243 4.86 13.86 14.52
C HIS A 243 6.21 13.37 13.98
N VAL A 244 6.19 12.68 12.85
CA VAL A 244 7.39 12.17 12.19
C VAL A 244 7.24 12.30 10.67
N PHE A 245 8.36 12.42 9.97
CA PHE A 245 8.36 12.18 8.53
C PHE A 245 8.30 10.68 8.27
N ALA A 246 7.42 10.27 7.38
CA ALA A 246 7.18 8.86 7.06
C ALA A 246 6.78 8.67 5.60
N TYR A 247 6.90 7.43 5.15
CA TYR A 247 6.27 6.91 3.95
C TYR A 247 5.09 6.03 4.35
N ALA A 248 3.98 6.15 3.65
CA ALA A 248 2.88 5.20 3.67
C ALA A 248 3.17 4.08 2.67
N VAL A 249 3.10 2.83 3.11
CA VAL A 249 3.26 1.65 2.26
C VAL A 249 1.94 0.92 2.24
N GLU A 250 1.20 1.11 1.16
CA GLU A 250 -0.01 0.34 0.91
C GLU A 250 0.36 -1.04 0.43
N THR A 251 -0.37 -2.03 0.89
CA THR A 251 -0.06 -3.44 0.63
C THR A 251 -1.35 -4.22 0.46
N ALA A 252 -1.33 -5.13 -0.49
CA ALA A 252 -2.41 -6.09 -0.72
C ALA A 252 -1.93 -7.50 -0.42
N CYS A 253 -2.75 -8.30 0.26
CA CYS A 253 -2.47 -9.71 0.48
C CYS A 253 -3.72 -10.58 0.32
N ASP A 254 -3.52 -11.88 0.14
CA ASP A 254 -4.60 -12.86 0.13
C ASP A 254 -5.00 -13.31 1.55
N LYS A 255 -6.05 -14.14 1.65
CA LYS A 255 -6.53 -14.72 2.91
C LYS A 255 -5.51 -15.61 3.62
N HIS A 256 -4.48 -16.06 2.93
CA HIS A 256 -3.40 -16.85 3.50
C HIS A 256 -2.19 -16.00 3.88
N GLY A 257 -2.23 -14.68 3.64
CA GLY A 257 -1.15 -13.75 3.93
C GLY A 257 0.00 -13.85 2.91
N TRP A 258 -0.26 -14.14 1.65
CA TRP A 258 0.65 -13.91 0.55
C TRP A 258 0.55 -12.46 0.11
N ILE A 259 1.67 -11.78 0.02
CA ILE A 259 1.69 -10.38 -0.42
C ILE A 259 1.58 -10.38 -1.94
N LEU A 260 0.55 -9.69 -2.46
CA LEU A 260 0.18 -9.66 -3.87
C LEU A 260 0.66 -8.40 -4.60
N GLY A 261 0.79 -7.31 -3.87
CA GLY A 261 1.23 -6.03 -4.41
C GLY A 261 1.48 -5.00 -3.32
N TYR A 262 2.18 -3.95 -3.68
CA TYR A 262 2.47 -2.82 -2.79
C TYR A 262 2.67 -1.54 -3.59
N THR A 263 2.45 -0.40 -2.93
CA THR A 263 2.82 0.94 -3.41
C THR A 263 3.39 1.77 -2.28
N VAL A 264 4.16 2.80 -2.60
CA VAL A 264 4.78 3.68 -1.61
C VAL A 264 4.39 5.13 -1.91
N HIS A 265 3.95 5.84 -0.88
CA HIS A 265 3.47 7.21 -0.97
C HIS A 265 4.04 8.05 0.18
N PRO A 266 4.06 9.38 0.08
CA PRO A 266 4.31 10.26 1.21
C PRO A 266 3.33 9.97 2.36
N GLY A 267 3.83 9.94 3.60
CA GLY A 267 3.02 9.51 4.75
C GLY A 267 1.88 10.46 5.16
N ASN A 268 1.74 11.61 4.52
CA ASN A 268 0.65 12.57 4.72
C ASN A 268 -0.47 12.45 3.67
N GLU A 269 -0.32 11.60 2.68
CA GLU A 269 -1.39 11.32 1.71
C GLU A 269 -2.43 10.39 2.33
N HIS A 270 -3.70 10.65 2.00
CA HIS A 270 -4.80 9.84 2.50
C HIS A 270 -4.97 8.57 1.65
N ASP A 271 -5.27 7.45 2.30
CA ASP A 271 -5.39 6.13 1.67
C ASP A 271 -6.35 6.11 0.48
N SER A 272 -7.43 6.91 0.52
CA SER A 272 -8.38 7.03 -0.59
C SER A 272 -7.81 7.68 -1.86
N ARG A 273 -6.73 8.46 -1.75
CA ARG A 273 -6.06 9.09 -2.90
C ARG A 273 -5.03 8.17 -3.53
N THR A 274 -4.39 7.36 -2.71
CA THR A 274 -3.29 6.50 -3.11
C THR A 274 -3.75 5.13 -3.60
N PHE A 275 -4.97 4.72 -3.23
CA PHE A 275 -5.59 3.43 -3.54
C PHE A 275 -5.49 3.02 -5.02
N LYS A 276 -5.69 3.96 -5.95
CA LYS A 276 -5.67 3.67 -7.38
C LYS A 276 -4.38 2.98 -7.83
N ALA A 277 -3.23 3.47 -7.35
CA ALA A 277 -1.92 2.92 -7.74
C ALA A 277 -1.75 1.46 -7.31
N LEU A 278 -2.29 1.07 -6.15
CA LEU A 278 -2.32 -0.32 -5.71
C LEU A 278 -3.39 -1.12 -6.47
N TYR A 279 -4.56 -0.51 -6.66
CA TYR A 279 -5.69 -1.14 -7.36
C TYR A 279 -5.32 -1.54 -8.80
N ASP A 280 -4.64 -0.69 -9.54
CA ASP A 280 -4.18 -0.98 -10.92
C ASP A 280 -3.25 -2.21 -11.00
N LYS A 281 -2.60 -2.57 -9.88
CA LYS A 281 -1.78 -3.80 -9.78
C LYS A 281 -2.63 -5.03 -9.44
N ILE A 282 -3.53 -4.91 -8.46
CA ILE A 282 -4.29 -6.05 -7.95
C ILE A 282 -5.52 -6.40 -8.81
N SER A 283 -6.09 -5.45 -9.54
CA SER A 283 -7.22 -5.69 -10.47
C SER A 283 -6.87 -6.74 -11.53
N LYS A 284 -5.62 -6.80 -11.98
CA LYS A 284 -5.09 -7.80 -12.91
C LYS A 284 -5.19 -9.25 -12.39
N LEU A 285 -5.38 -9.42 -11.09
CA LEU A 285 -5.55 -10.72 -10.43
C LEU A 285 -7.01 -11.18 -10.40
N ASN A 286 -7.94 -10.37 -10.93
CA ASN A 286 -9.39 -10.60 -10.99
C ASN A 286 -9.99 -11.00 -9.62
N PRO A 287 -9.86 -10.16 -8.58
CA PRO A 287 -10.44 -10.46 -7.28
C PRO A 287 -11.96 -10.39 -7.33
N GLN A 288 -12.63 -11.23 -6.53
CA GLN A 288 -14.08 -11.16 -6.32
C GLN A 288 -14.45 -10.19 -5.20
N MET A 289 -13.55 -10.03 -4.21
CA MET A 289 -13.78 -9.18 -3.05
C MET A 289 -12.50 -8.46 -2.64
N VAL A 290 -12.63 -7.17 -2.30
CA VAL A 290 -11.58 -6.35 -1.69
C VAL A 290 -12.00 -5.94 -0.29
N VAL A 291 -11.23 -6.33 0.71
CA VAL A 291 -11.44 -6.04 2.13
C VAL A 291 -10.47 -4.96 2.58
N ALA A 292 -10.98 -3.81 2.98
CA ALA A 292 -10.13 -2.69 3.35
C ALA A 292 -10.60 -1.97 4.63
N ASP A 293 -9.77 -1.05 5.15
CA ASP A 293 -10.05 -0.27 6.35
C ASP A 293 -11.05 0.87 6.09
N ALA A 294 -11.48 1.52 7.17
CA ALA A 294 -12.35 2.69 7.13
C ALA A 294 -11.78 3.87 6.31
N GLY A 295 -10.46 3.99 6.22
CA GLY A 295 -9.78 4.98 5.39
C GLY A 295 -10.08 4.86 3.88
N TYR A 296 -10.41 3.66 3.43
CA TYR A 296 -10.78 3.37 2.05
C TYR A 296 -12.29 3.47 1.77
N LYS A 297 -13.13 3.60 2.81
CA LYS A 297 -14.58 3.69 2.66
C LYS A 297 -14.99 5.07 2.13
N THR A 298 -14.88 5.24 0.83
CA THR A 298 -15.27 6.47 0.11
C THR A 298 -16.17 6.14 -1.07
N PRO A 299 -17.09 7.05 -1.47
CA PRO A 299 -17.98 6.82 -2.62
C PRO A 299 -17.21 6.50 -3.91
N ALA A 300 -16.07 7.13 -4.14
CA ALA A 300 -15.27 6.91 -5.34
C ALA A 300 -14.65 5.50 -5.41
N ILE A 301 -14.16 4.97 -4.28
CA ILE A 301 -13.61 3.61 -4.22
C ILE A 301 -14.75 2.59 -4.33
N ALA A 302 -15.89 2.84 -3.67
CA ALA A 302 -17.06 1.98 -3.76
C ALA A 302 -17.58 1.89 -5.21
N HIS A 303 -17.74 3.05 -5.87
CA HIS A 303 -18.12 3.16 -7.27
C HIS A 303 -17.17 2.32 -8.15
N ARG A 304 -15.86 2.58 -8.06
CA ARG A 304 -14.87 1.90 -8.89
C ARG A 304 -14.88 0.39 -8.72
N LEU A 305 -14.92 -0.10 -7.50
CA LEU A 305 -14.90 -1.55 -7.23
C LEU A 305 -16.18 -2.24 -7.75
N LEU A 306 -17.34 -1.62 -7.52
CA LEU A 306 -18.62 -2.19 -7.95
C LEU A 306 -18.79 -2.14 -9.47
N GLU A 307 -18.32 -1.08 -10.15
CA GLU A 307 -18.29 -1.03 -11.62
C GLU A 307 -17.42 -2.14 -12.24
N ASP A 308 -16.29 -2.47 -11.58
CA ASP A 308 -15.43 -3.58 -12.01
C ASP A 308 -15.96 -4.95 -11.54
N GLY A 309 -17.16 -5.03 -10.94
CA GLY A 309 -17.79 -6.26 -10.47
C GLY A 309 -17.16 -6.87 -9.21
N ILE A 310 -16.39 -6.07 -8.47
CA ILE A 310 -15.67 -6.49 -7.25
C ILE A 310 -16.45 -6.04 -6.02
N GLN A 311 -16.69 -6.93 -5.08
CA GLN A 311 -17.39 -6.62 -3.83
C GLN A 311 -16.46 -5.89 -2.85
N PRO A 312 -16.74 -4.62 -2.48
CA PRO A 312 -15.99 -3.93 -1.43
C PRO A 312 -16.52 -4.32 -0.04
N LEU A 313 -15.62 -4.72 0.84
CA LEU A 313 -15.97 -5.03 2.23
C LEU A 313 -15.25 -4.06 3.17
N PHE A 314 -16.00 -3.08 3.70
CA PHE A 314 -15.53 -2.06 4.62
C PHE A 314 -16.17 -2.20 6.00
N PRO A 315 -15.54 -1.64 7.06
CA PRO A 315 -16.11 -1.66 8.40
C PRO A 315 -17.28 -0.67 8.53
N TYR A 316 -18.05 -0.87 9.58
CA TYR A 316 -19.00 0.16 10.02
C TYR A 316 -18.25 1.42 10.46
N THR A 317 -18.70 2.55 9.97
CA THR A 317 -18.22 3.86 10.39
C THR A 317 -19.38 4.61 11.04
N ARG A 318 -19.26 4.91 12.34
CA ARG A 318 -20.30 5.67 13.05
C ARG A 318 -20.41 7.06 12.44
N PRO A 319 -21.62 7.47 12.01
CA PRO A 319 -21.85 8.84 11.56
C PRO A 319 -21.49 9.85 12.66
N LYS A 320 -20.82 10.93 12.27
CA LYS A 320 -20.51 12.04 13.17
C LYS A 320 -21.73 12.95 13.26
N THR A 321 -22.57 12.74 14.25
CA THR A 321 -23.69 13.62 14.56
C THR A 321 -23.39 14.36 15.85
N LYS A 322 -23.73 15.65 15.92
CA LYS A 322 -23.63 16.43 17.16
C LYS A 322 -24.58 15.84 18.18
N GLU A 323 -24.13 15.71 19.42
CA GLU A 323 -24.96 15.16 20.50
C GLU A 323 -26.24 15.96 20.66
N GLY A 324 -27.37 15.28 20.77
CA GLY A 324 -28.71 15.88 20.86
C GLY A 324 -29.32 16.28 19.54
N PHE A 325 -28.64 16.12 18.40
CA PHE A 325 -29.16 16.46 17.07
C PHE A 325 -29.53 15.22 16.26
N PHE A 326 -30.56 15.38 15.41
CA PHE A 326 -30.95 14.33 14.45
C PHE A 326 -29.79 13.95 13.51
N GLY A 327 -29.55 12.65 13.39
CA GLY A 327 -28.60 12.09 12.44
C GLY A 327 -29.20 12.03 11.02
N LYS A 328 -28.35 11.89 10.00
CA LYS A 328 -28.79 11.75 8.60
C LYS A 328 -29.78 10.59 8.41
N HIS A 329 -29.63 9.51 9.16
CA HIS A 329 -30.47 8.30 9.08
C HIS A 329 -31.93 8.52 9.59
N GLU A 330 -32.21 9.62 10.30
CA GLU A 330 -33.56 9.97 10.77
C GLU A 330 -34.31 10.75 9.70
N PHE A 331 -33.68 11.13 8.60
CA PHE A 331 -34.29 11.76 7.44
C PHE A 331 -34.48 10.69 6.35
N ALA A 332 -35.74 10.44 5.98
CA ALA A 332 -36.06 9.50 4.93
C ALA A 332 -35.77 10.11 3.55
N TYR A 333 -35.04 9.41 2.69
CA TYR A 333 -34.85 9.82 1.31
C TYR A 333 -35.94 9.21 0.43
N ASP A 334 -36.60 10.05 -0.35
CA ASP A 334 -37.53 9.62 -1.38
C ASP A 334 -36.87 9.72 -2.74
N GLU A 335 -36.60 8.55 -3.35
CA GLU A 335 -35.90 8.43 -4.61
C GLU A 335 -36.74 8.94 -5.78
N TYR A 336 -38.08 8.75 -5.74
CA TYR A 336 -38.97 9.15 -6.81
C TYR A 336 -39.07 10.66 -6.95
N TYR A 337 -39.18 11.40 -5.79
CA TYR A 337 -39.25 12.83 -5.78
C TYR A 337 -37.89 13.53 -5.60
N ASP A 338 -36.81 12.78 -5.47
CA ASP A 338 -35.44 13.25 -5.16
C ASP A 338 -35.45 14.31 -4.04
N CYS A 339 -36.02 13.95 -2.87
CA CYS A 339 -36.12 14.82 -1.71
C CYS A 339 -35.87 14.05 -0.41
N TYR A 340 -35.65 14.80 0.68
CA TYR A 340 -35.60 14.21 2.01
C TYR A 340 -36.84 14.63 2.80
N ILE A 341 -37.38 13.72 3.60
CA ILE A 341 -38.47 13.97 4.54
C ILE A 341 -37.86 14.00 5.94
N CYS A 342 -38.05 15.08 6.68
CA CYS A 342 -37.53 15.23 8.03
C CYS A 342 -38.42 14.52 9.07
N PRO A 343 -37.93 14.31 10.32
CA PRO A 343 -38.76 13.75 11.41
C PRO A 343 -40.03 14.56 11.76
N GLY A 344 -40.06 15.83 11.37
CA GLY A 344 -41.24 16.68 11.49
C GLY A 344 -42.18 16.67 10.26
N ALA A 345 -42.01 15.67 9.36
CA ALA A 345 -42.81 15.49 8.13
C ALA A 345 -42.72 16.65 7.11
N HIS A 346 -41.68 17.47 7.15
CA HIS A 346 -41.40 18.48 6.14
C HIS A 346 -40.42 18.03 5.10
N ILE A 347 -40.57 18.51 3.87
CA ILE A 347 -39.73 18.12 2.72
C ILE A 347 -38.53 19.05 2.63
N LEU A 348 -37.34 18.44 2.41
CA LEU A 348 -36.12 19.13 2.03
C LEU A 348 -35.92 18.92 0.53
N THR A 349 -35.96 20.01 -0.22
CA THR A 349 -35.85 19.96 -1.69
C THR A 349 -34.40 20.09 -2.14
N TYR A 350 -34.08 19.53 -3.32
CA TYR A 350 -32.80 19.72 -3.97
C TYR A 350 -32.50 21.21 -4.19
N SER A 351 -31.31 21.61 -3.79
CA SER A 351 -30.82 23.00 -3.97
C SER A 351 -29.75 23.09 -5.03
N THR A 352 -28.70 22.30 -4.92
CA THR A 352 -27.57 22.32 -5.84
C THR A 352 -26.69 21.08 -5.63
N THR A 353 -25.81 20.78 -6.60
CA THR A 353 -24.72 19.83 -6.43
C THR A 353 -23.41 20.60 -6.41
N ASN A 354 -22.63 20.40 -5.35
CA ASN A 354 -21.37 21.10 -5.17
C ASN A 354 -20.20 20.43 -5.92
N ARG A 355 -19.04 21.10 -5.97
CA ARG A 355 -17.82 20.60 -6.67
C ARG A 355 -17.25 19.29 -6.11
N SER A 356 -17.63 18.93 -4.90
CA SER A 356 -17.20 17.67 -4.28
C SER A 356 -18.17 16.52 -4.54
N GLY A 357 -19.18 16.71 -5.42
CA GLY A 357 -20.15 15.69 -5.79
C GLY A 357 -21.27 15.49 -4.80
N TYR A 358 -21.48 16.42 -3.83
CA TYR A 358 -22.60 16.32 -2.90
C TYR A 358 -23.79 17.14 -3.39
N LYS A 359 -24.92 16.47 -3.59
CA LYS A 359 -26.24 17.07 -3.71
C LYS A 359 -26.64 17.67 -2.38
N GLU A 360 -27.12 18.88 -2.37
CA GLU A 360 -27.54 19.61 -1.18
C GLU A 360 -29.07 19.76 -1.17
N TYR A 361 -29.69 19.26 -0.09
CA TYR A 361 -31.12 19.35 0.12
C TYR A 361 -31.41 20.31 1.29
N LYS A 362 -32.26 21.28 1.06
CA LYS A 362 -32.56 22.34 2.02
C LYS A 362 -34.04 22.33 2.45
N SER A 363 -34.26 22.51 3.73
CA SER A 363 -35.61 22.74 4.26
C SER A 363 -36.06 24.20 4.04
N CYS A 364 -37.37 24.45 4.10
CA CYS A 364 -37.93 25.80 4.13
C CYS A 364 -37.75 26.42 5.53
N GLY A 365 -37.08 27.58 5.61
CA GLY A 365 -36.80 28.23 6.89
C GLY A 365 -38.08 28.66 7.64
N GLU A 366 -39.10 29.09 6.93
CA GLU A 366 -40.40 29.51 7.50
C GLU A 366 -41.08 28.34 8.23
N HIS A 367 -41.18 27.18 7.59
CA HIS A 367 -41.76 25.98 8.22
C HIS A 367 -40.94 25.49 9.41
N CYS A 368 -39.62 25.62 9.33
CA CYS A 368 -38.71 25.18 10.39
C CYS A 368 -38.73 26.11 11.60
N ALA A 369 -39.02 27.40 11.43
CA ALA A 369 -39.11 28.36 12.52
C ALA A 369 -40.20 28.01 13.54
N GLU A 370 -41.31 27.42 13.06
CA GLU A 370 -42.46 27.02 13.89
C GLU A 370 -42.35 25.52 14.33
N CYS A 371 -41.30 24.82 13.91
CA CYS A 371 -41.19 23.40 14.14
C CYS A 371 -40.78 23.06 15.58
N GLN A 372 -41.54 22.19 16.25
CA GLN A 372 -41.24 21.70 17.61
C GLN A 372 -39.86 20.98 17.70
N CYS A 373 -39.36 20.47 16.59
CA CYS A 373 -38.10 19.76 16.53
C CYS A 373 -36.89 20.67 16.24
N LEU A 374 -37.06 21.97 16.10
CA LEU A 374 -36.02 22.91 15.68
C LEU A 374 -34.75 22.80 16.51
N SER A 375 -34.87 22.74 17.83
CA SER A 375 -33.74 22.67 18.78
C SER A 375 -32.89 21.43 18.64
N LYS A 376 -33.44 20.32 18.10
CA LYS A 376 -32.76 19.08 17.82
C LYS A 376 -32.33 18.92 16.34
N CYS A 377 -32.72 19.87 15.50
CA CYS A 377 -32.56 19.78 14.06
C CYS A 377 -31.43 20.66 13.53
N THR A 378 -31.44 21.97 13.81
CA THR A 378 -30.47 22.92 13.27
C THR A 378 -30.23 24.10 14.22
N GLU A 379 -28.99 24.64 14.16
CA GLU A 379 -28.57 25.88 14.83
C GLU A 379 -28.39 27.03 13.82
N SER A 380 -28.84 26.83 12.57
CA SER A 380 -28.78 27.90 11.56
C SER A 380 -29.62 29.11 11.99
N LYS A 381 -29.09 30.31 11.77
CA LYS A 381 -29.83 31.58 12.04
C LYS A 381 -31.10 31.70 11.18
N ASP A 382 -31.05 31.13 9.98
CA ASP A 382 -32.17 31.12 9.01
C ASP A 382 -33.08 29.92 9.20
N HIS A 383 -32.92 29.15 10.28
CA HIS A 383 -33.68 27.94 10.60
C HIS A 383 -33.64 26.85 9.50
N VAL A 384 -32.70 26.94 8.57
CA VAL A 384 -32.59 25.99 7.46
C VAL A 384 -31.76 24.78 7.87
N LYS A 385 -32.29 23.58 7.63
CA LYS A 385 -31.56 22.32 7.71
C LYS A 385 -30.97 21.97 6.33
N LEU A 386 -29.72 21.65 6.31
CA LEU A 386 -28.99 21.15 5.12
C LEU A 386 -28.65 19.66 5.31
N ILE A 387 -29.02 18.84 4.33
CA ILE A 387 -28.60 17.45 4.23
C ILE A 387 -27.89 17.27 2.89
N THR A 388 -26.82 16.50 2.92
CA THR A 388 -26.02 16.21 1.71
C THR A 388 -26.08 14.72 1.36
N ARG A 389 -26.19 14.43 0.04
CA ARG A 389 -26.13 13.08 -0.54
C ARG A 389 -25.10 13.09 -1.67
N HIS A 390 -24.14 12.18 -1.65
CA HIS A 390 -23.15 12.09 -2.74
C HIS A 390 -23.80 11.57 -4.03
N VAL A 391 -23.34 11.99 -5.20
CA VAL A 391 -23.85 11.47 -6.50
C VAL A 391 -23.67 9.95 -6.64
N TRP A 392 -22.70 9.38 -5.96
CA TRP A 392 -22.43 7.94 -5.86
C TRP A 392 -22.90 7.33 -4.52
N GLU A 393 -23.91 7.90 -3.86
CA GLU A 393 -24.40 7.38 -2.56
C GLU A 393 -25.04 5.98 -2.71
N GLU A 394 -25.64 5.67 -3.85
CA GLU A 394 -26.21 4.35 -4.15
C GLU A 394 -25.18 3.23 -3.97
N TYR A 395 -23.93 3.46 -4.45
CA TYR A 395 -22.85 2.50 -4.27
C TYR A 395 -22.48 2.31 -2.80
N MET A 396 -22.60 3.36 -1.98
CA MET A 396 -22.38 3.27 -0.54
C MET A 396 -23.48 2.48 0.17
N GLU A 397 -24.71 2.56 -0.30
CA GLU A 397 -25.84 1.76 0.20
C GLU A 397 -25.62 0.27 -0.12
N VAL A 398 -25.22 -0.06 -1.36
CA VAL A 398 -24.83 -1.43 -1.74
C VAL A 398 -23.67 -1.95 -0.87
N VAL A 399 -22.69 -1.12 -0.57
CA VAL A 399 -21.58 -1.48 0.33
C VAL A 399 -22.06 -1.83 1.74
N GLU A 400 -23.07 -1.11 2.26
CA GLU A 400 -23.66 -1.45 3.56
C GLU A 400 -24.40 -2.80 3.50
N ASP A 401 -25.12 -3.09 2.43
CA ASP A 401 -25.80 -4.36 2.23
C ASP A 401 -24.79 -5.53 2.14
N ILE A 402 -23.68 -5.34 1.39
CA ILE A 402 -22.58 -6.30 1.33
C ILE A 402 -22.01 -6.54 2.74
N ARG A 403 -21.84 -5.51 3.55
CA ARG A 403 -21.34 -5.65 4.92
C ARG A 403 -22.26 -6.48 5.81
N HIS A 404 -23.59 -6.38 5.59
CA HIS A 404 -24.60 -7.12 6.33
C HIS A 404 -24.82 -8.56 5.82
N THR A 405 -24.27 -8.92 4.67
CA THR A 405 -24.33 -10.28 4.14
C THR A 405 -23.73 -11.29 5.11
N ILE A 406 -24.42 -12.43 5.28
CA ILE A 406 -23.98 -13.49 6.19
C ILE A 406 -22.56 -13.97 5.83
N GLY A 407 -21.69 -14.05 6.81
CA GLY A 407 -20.29 -14.45 6.65
C GLY A 407 -19.30 -13.30 6.43
N ASN A 408 -19.72 -12.16 5.91
CA ASN A 408 -18.81 -11.06 5.58
C ASN A 408 -18.16 -10.42 6.83
N ARG A 409 -18.85 -10.40 7.97
CA ARG A 409 -18.25 -10.01 9.26
C ARG A 409 -17.07 -10.88 9.63
N GLN A 410 -17.14 -12.18 9.38
CA GLN A 410 -16.04 -13.12 9.66
C GLN A 410 -14.88 -12.89 8.70
N ILE A 411 -15.16 -12.67 7.42
CA ILE A 411 -14.14 -12.34 6.42
C ILE A 411 -13.41 -11.05 6.81
N TYR A 412 -14.13 -10.00 7.23
CA TYR A 412 -13.51 -8.76 7.68
C TYR A 412 -12.56 -8.97 8.89
N GLN A 413 -12.92 -9.85 9.83
CA GLN A 413 -12.08 -10.17 10.99
C GLN A 413 -10.75 -10.83 10.61
N LEU A 414 -10.67 -11.52 9.47
CA LEU A 414 -9.42 -12.12 8.98
C LEU A 414 -8.31 -11.08 8.71
N ARG A 415 -8.63 -9.79 8.61
CA ARG A 415 -7.61 -8.72 8.49
C ARG A 415 -6.55 -8.79 9.59
N LYS A 416 -6.96 -9.11 10.82
CA LYS A 416 -6.05 -9.25 11.97
C LYS A 416 -5.02 -10.36 11.78
N GLU A 417 -5.45 -11.46 11.15
CA GLU A 417 -4.61 -12.63 10.92
C GLU A 417 -3.82 -12.57 9.61
N THR A 418 -4.20 -11.68 8.71
CA THR A 418 -3.61 -11.50 7.39
C THR A 418 -2.77 -10.23 7.32
N ILE A 419 -3.33 -9.13 6.87
CA ILE A 419 -2.58 -7.90 6.56
C ILE A 419 -1.93 -7.26 7.79
N GLU A 420 -2.62 -7.20 8.94
CA GLU A 420 -2.06 -6.64 10.16
C GLU A 420 -0.89 -7.48 10.67
N ARG A 421 -0.98 -8.81 10.58
CA ARG A 421 0.09 -9.74 10.93
C ARG A 421 1.30 -9.60 10.00
N ILE A 422 1.08 -9.36 8.70
CA ILE A 422 2.15 -9.07 7.74
C ILE A 422 2.92 -7.83 8.19
N PHE A 423 2.24 -6.74 8.52
CA PHE A 423 2.89 -5.52 9.00
C PHE A 423 3.63 -5.72 10.32
N GLY A 424 3.03 -6.46 11.26
CA GLY A 424 3.70 -6.85 12.49
C GLY A 424 5.01 -7.59 12.22
N THR A 425 4.96 -8.63 11.38
CA THR A 425 6.13 -9.43 11.00
C THR A 425 7.18 -8.59 10.26
N ALA A 426 6.77 -7.74 9.32
CA ALA A 426 7.70 -6.87 8.59
C ALA A 426 8.44 -5.92 9.53
N LYS A 427 7.74 -5.32 10.50
CA LYS A 427 8.31 -4.38 11.47
C LYS A 427 9.25 -5.06 12.47
N GLU A 428 8.90 -6.25 12.96
CA GLU A 428 9.68 -6.94 14.00
C GLU A 428 10.85 -7.74 13.43
N GLN A 429 10.64 -8.47 12.32
CA GLN A 429 11.62 -9.42 11.82
C GLN A 429 12.42 -8.92 10.61
N HIS A 430 11.90 -7.93 9.87
CA HIS A 430 12.50 -7.49 8.60
C HIS A 430 12.95 -6.03 8.61
N GLY A 431 13.03 -5.39 9.79
CA GLY A 431 13.52 -4.01 9.93
C GLY A 431 12.67 -2.95 9.23
N PHE A 432 11.34 -3.17 9.15
CA PHE A 432 10.42 -2.30 8.41
C PHE A 432 9.84 -1.14 9.24
N ARG A 433 10.33 -0.91 10.47
CA ARG A 433 9.88 0.22 11.31
C ARG A 433 10.37 1.58 10.82
N TYR A 434 11.54 1.62 10.20
CA TYR A 434 12.15 2.84 9.65
C TYR A 434 13.00 2.51 8.43
N THR A 435 13.23 3.52 7.58
CA THR A 435 14.17 3.41 6.47
C THR A 435 15.41 4.24 6.73
N GLN A 436 16.58 3.72 6.37
CA GLN A 436 17.83 4.46 6.36
C GLN A 436 18.13 5.12 5.01
N TYR A 437 17.26 4.92 4.05
CA TYR A 437 17.37 5.51 2.72
C TYR A 437 16.58 6.81 2.62
N VAL A 438 17.05 7.70 1.77
CA VAL A 438 16.39 8.94 1.37
C VAL A 438 15.78 8.74 0.00
N GLY A 439 14.55 9.21 -0.17
CA GLY A 439 13.80 9.19 -1.43
C GLY A 439 12.87 7.98 -1.60
N LYS A 440 11.79 8.22 -2.33
CA LYS A 440 10.69 7.27 -2.59
C LYS A 440 11.18 6.01 -3.29
N ALA A 441 11.96 6.15 -4.36
CA ALA A 441 12.46 5.01 -5.15
C ALA A 441 13.27 4.01 -4.30
N ARG A 442 14.08 4.49 -3.37
CA ARG A 442 14.81 3.62 -2.43
C ARG A 442 13.90 2.98 -1.38
N MET A 443 12.82 3.67 -1.01
CA MET A 443 11.82 3.09 -0.12
C MET A 443 11.01 2.00 -0.85
N GLU A 444 10.69 2.19 -2.12
CA GLU A 444 10.07 1.18 -3.00
C GLU A 444 10.95 -0.07 -3.13
N MET A 445 12.26 0.11 -3.40
CA MET A 445 13.22 -0.99 -3.37
C MET A 445 13.20 -1.74 -2.04
N LYS A 446 13.23 -1.03 -0.91
CA LYS A 446 13.19 -1.65 0.41
C LYS A 446 11.89 -2.41 0.64
N ALA A 447 10.75 -1.85 0.27
CA ALA A 447 9.45 -2.50 0.39
C ALA A 447 9.39 -3.78 -0.47
N GLY A 448 9.77 -3.69 -1.74
CA GLY A 448 9.79 -4.81 -2.67
C GLY A 448 10.64 -5.97 -2.20
N LEU A 449 11.88 -5.70 -1.82
CA LEU A 449 12.79 -6.73 -1.30
C LEU A 449 12.31 -7.32 0.03
N THR A 450 11.75 -6.50 0.93
CA THR A 450 11.20 -7.00 2.20
C THR A 450 10.04 -7.96 1.96
N PHE A 451 9.10 -7.58 1.11
CA PHE A 451 7.92 -8.39 0.80
C PHE A 451 8.27 -9.63 -0.03
N ALA A 452 9.23 -9.52 -0.95
CA ALA A 452 9.81 -10.66 -1.64
C ALA A 452 10.44 -11.66 -0.66
N CYS A 453 11.22 -11.20 0.32
CA CYS A 453 11.78 -12.02 1.39
C CYS A 453 10.69 -12.74 2.20
N MET A 454 9.60 -12.04 2.53
CA MET A 454 8.51 -12.62 3.30
C MET A 454 7.78 -13.71 2.53
N ASN A 455 7.45 -13.47 1.26
CA ASN A 455 6.82 -14.46 0.39
C ASN A 455 7.73 -15.67 0.20
N LEU A 456 8.99 -15.45 -0.10
CA LEU A 456 9.95 -16.53 -0.36
C LEU A 456 10.27 -17.36 0.90
N LYS A 457 10.39 -16.71 2.06
CA LYS A 457 10.52 -17.40 3.36
C LYS A 457 9.33 -18.31 3.66
N LYS A 458 8.14 -17.85 3.31
CA LYS A 458 6.90 -18.62 3.48
C LYS A 458 6.84 -19.78 2.49
N LEU A 459 7.17 -19.55 1.23
CA LEU A 459 7.25 -20.57 0.19
C LEU A 459 8.21 -21.67 0.60
N ALA A 460 9.45 -21.32 0.97
CA ALA A 460 10.49 -22.25 1.36
C ALA A 460 10.06 -23.16 2.52
N LYS A 461 9.42 -22.61 3.55
CA LYS A 461 8.88 -23.38 4.69
C LYS A 461 7.74 -24.34 4.28
N ILE A 462 6.89 -23.94 3.36
CA ILE A 462 5.79 -24.80 2.89
C ILE A 462 6.37 -25.95 2.05
N LEU A 463 7.32 -25.67 1.18
CA LEU A 463 7.98 -26.69 0.36
C LEU A 463 8.78 -27.69 1.21
N GLU A 464 9.48 -27.22 2.24
CA GLU A 464 10.15 -28.07 3.22
C GLU A 464 9.17 -29.03 3.89
N LYS A 465 8.08 -28.52 4.44
CA LYS A 465 7.04 -29.33 5.09
C LYS A 465 6.38 -30.34 4.15
N ARG A 466 6.28 -30.02 2.85
CA ARG A 466 5.73 -30.92 1.84
C ARG A 466 6.74 -31.94 1.30
N GLY A 467 7.97 -31.93 1.81
CA GLY A 467 9.02 -32.91 1.47
C GLY A 467 9.71 -32.69 0.14
N TRP A 468 9.72 -31.43 -0.40
CA TRP A 468 10.41 -31.03 -1.65
C TRP A 468 10.15 -31.94 -2.88
N ASN A 469 9.17 -32.83 -2.81
CA ASN A 469 8.90 -33.82 -3.85
C ASN A 469 8.08 -33.16 -4.99
N THR A 470 8.76 -32.31 -5.78
CA THR A 470 8.19 -31.66 -6.97
C THR A 470 7.62 -32.69 -7.96
N ALA A 471 8.24 -33.86 -8.11
CA ALA A 471 7.69 -34.94 -8.93
C ALA A 471 6.37 -35.48 -8.40
N ARG A 472 6.25 -35.68 -7.08
CA ARG A 472 5.02 -36.16 -6.42
C ARG A 472 3.93 -35.09 -6.46
N PHE A 473 4.31 -33.81 -6.35
CA PHE A 473 3.39 -32.68 -6.41
C PHE A 473 2.86 -32.45 -7.84
N LEU A 474 3.72 -32.55 -8.85
CA LEU A 474 3.33 -32.50 -10.27
C LEU A 474 2.43 -33.70 -10.65
N LEU A 475 2.66 -34.87 -10.06
CA LEU A 475 1.78 -36.04 -10.22
C LEU A 475 0.42 -35.83 -9.55
N ILE A 476 0.37 -35.19 -8.37
CA ILE A 476 -0.88 -34.84 -7.69
C ILE A 476 -1.64 -33.77 -8.50
N LEU A 477 -0.97 -32.75 -9.01
CA LEU A 477 -1.57 -31.73 -9.88
C LEU A 477 -2.09 -32.34 -11.20
N LYS A 478 -1.36 -33.28 -11.81
CA LYS A 478 -1.84 -34.03 -12.98
C LYS A 478 -3.05 -34.91 -12.66
N LYS A 479 -3.12 -35.50 -11.45
CA LYS A 479 -4.29 -36.28 -11.00
C LYS A 479 -5.50 -35.38 -10.71
N ILE A 480 -5.28 -34.19 -10.16
CA ILE A 480 -6.37 -33.19 -9.91
C ILE A 480 -6.91 -32.69 -11.24
N LYS A 481 -6.05 -32.25 -12.18
CA LYS A 481 -6.48 -31.86 -13.53
C LYS A 481 -7.23 -32.99 -14.26
N ARG A 482 -6.79 -34.25 -14.15
CA ARG A 482 -7.54 -35.37 -14.72
C ARG A 482 -8.92 -35.56 -14.08
N LYS A 483 -9.08 -35.32 -12.77
CA LYS A 483 -10.38 -35.39 -12.08
C LYS A 483 -11.30 -34.23 -12.47
N GLU A 484 -10.77 -33.02 -12.66
CA GLU A 484 -11.55 -31.87 -13.13
C GLU A 484 -12.06 -32.11 -14.57
N VAL A 485 -11.18 -32.53 -15.48
CA VAL A 485 -11.55 -32.84 -16.88
C VAL A 485 -12.54 -34.03 -16.97
N LEU A 486 -12.47 -34.98 -16.05
CA LEU A 486 -13.44 -36.09 -15.98
C LEU A 486 -14.78 -35.61 -15.42
N LYS A 487 -14.81 -34.65 -14.47
CA LYS A 487 -16.07 -34.06 -13.98
C LYS A 487 -16.77 -33.24 -15.07
N GLU A 488 -16.02 -32.44 -15.84
CA GLU A 488 -16.59 -31.68 -16.97
C GLU A 488 -17.16 -32.60 -18.06
N LYS A 489 -16.55 -33.78 -18.31
CA LYS A 489 -17.12 -34.77 -19.27
C LYS A 489 -18.35 -35.48 -18.78
N TRP A 490 -18.60 -35.55 -17.47
CA TRP A 490 -19.80 -36.18 -16.89
C TRP A 490 -21.00 -35.22 -16.73
N CYS A 491 -20.77 -33.91 -16.92
CA CYS A 491 -21.86 -32.93 -16.94
C CYS A 491 -22.48 -32.73 -18.34
N TRP A 492 -21.97 -33.43 -19.37
CA TRP A 492 -22.44 -33.36 -20.76
C TRP A 492 -22.84 -34.76 -21.33
N ALA A 493 -23.11 -35.74 -20.46
CA ALA A 493 -23.64 -37.05 -20.85
C ALA A 493 -25.01 -37.29 -20.24
#